data_047838f3ef9185216bb06781e4825acc
#
_entry.id   047838f3ef9185216bb06781e4825acc
#
_cell.length_a   1.000
_cell.length_b   1.000
_cell.length_c   1.000
_cell.angle_alpha   90.00
_cell.angle_beta   90.00
_cell.angle_gamma   90.00
#
_symmetry.space_group_name_H-M   'P 1'
#
loop_
_entity.id
_entity.type
_entity.pdbx_description
1 polymer ?
#
loop_
_entity_poly.entity_id
_entity_poly.type
_entity_poly.pdbx_seq_one_letter_code
_entity_poly.pdbx_strand_id
1 'polypeptide(L)'
;MTRRFSFDNRFLGPILITGILIAAHLSFGILEGYSRTGLAIAVAIAAELLLGRLTYGRFPHLASAYITGISVGILVRSPFLWAYALASLISIVSKYVLRYKGRHLWNPSNFGVSAELFLAPATVSLLSIQWGNTLWPMVVIWVLGAVIVWRVGRLHISATYVASFLLFSVVRSAVTGNPWLASVAPITGPMYQLFIFFMVTDPKTTVGPRWAQLVVVFIVAFVEMLLRLAEVVYAPFYALFLVGPVSLFIESLLAAKPQRSSSASTSPAVA
;
A
#
# COMPACT_ATOMS: atom_id res chain seq x y z
N MET A 1 -18.97 -37.85 6.98
CA MET A 1 -18.79 -36.44 7.36
C MET A 1 -17.49 -35.94 6.77
N THR A 2 -17.50 -35.44 5.54
CA THR A 2 -16.33 -34.83 4.87
C THR A 2 -16.19 -33.40 5.38
N ARG A 3 -15.24 -33.14 6.29
CA ARG A 3 -14.80 -31.77 6.61
C ARG A 3 -14.27 -31.15 5.33
N ARG A 4 -15.08 -30.29 4.68
CA ARG A 4 -14.57 -29.35 3.68
C ARG A 4 -13.57 -28.47 4.40
N PHE A 5 -12.28 -28.59 4.06
CA PHE A 5 -11.25 -27.64 4.45
C PHE A 5 -11.66 -26.29 3.85
N SER A 6 -12.31 -25.45 4.62
CA SER A 6 -12.54 -24.06 4.26
C SER A 6 -11.23 -23.32 4.52
N PHE A 7 -10.51 -23.05 3.45
CA PHE A 7 -9.28 -22.24 3.50
C PHE A 7 -9.68 -20.83 3.98
N ASP A 8 -9.13 -20.40 5.11
CA ASP A 8 -9.39 -19.06 5.62
C ASP A 8 -8.77 -18.04 4.63
N ASN A 9 -9.61 -17.23 4.00
CA ASN A 9 -9.19 -16.20 3.02
C ASN A 9 -8.13 -15.23 3.56
N ARG A 10 -7.95 -15.16 4.88
CA ARG A 10 -6.93 -14.32 5.52
C ARG A 10 -5.50 -14.76 5.23
N PHE A 11 -5.27 -16.05 4.92
CA PHE A 11 -3.95 -16.58 4.57
C PHE A 11 -3.63 -16.47 3.07
N LEU A 12 -4.61 -16.19 2.24
CA LEU A 12 -4.39 -16.09 0.79
C LEU A 12 -3.37 -14.99 0.45
N GLY A 13 -3.51 -13.80 1.03
CA GLY A 13 -2.54 -12.70 0.86
C GLY A 13 -1.11 -13.09 1.23
N PRO A 14 -0.86 -13.57 2.47
CA PRO A 14 0.46 -14.07 2.89
C PRO A 14 1.05 -15.12 1.96
N ILE A 15 0.28 -16.12 1.54
CA ILE A 15 0.76 -17.20 0.66
C ILE A 15 1.14 -16.67 -0.72
N LEU A 16 0.29 -15.84 -1.31
CA LEU A 16 0.54 -15.31 -2.65
C LEU A 16 1.72 -14.35 -2.68
N ILE A 17 1.85 -13.45 -1.69
CA ILE A 17 3.01 -12.56 -1.62
C ILE A 17 4.31 -13.32 -1.39
N THR A 18 4.28 -14.40 -0.60
CA THR A 18 5.43 -15.29 -0.41
C THR A 18 5.79 -15.99 -1.71
N GLY A 19 4.80 -16.51 -2.45
CA GLY A 19 5.02 -17.11 -3.77
C GLY A 19 5.64 -16.14 -4.76
N ILE A 20 5.12 -14.91 -4.83
CA ILE A 20 5.68 -13.83 -5.65
C ILE A 20 7.12 -13.53 -5.23
N LEU A 21 7.39 -13.41 -3.93
CA LEU A 21 8.71 -13.13 -3.41
C LEU A 21 9.72 -14.21 -3.78
N ILE A 22 9.37 -15.48 -3.58
CA ILE A 22 10.23 -16.63 -3.91
C ILE A 22 10.51 -16.64 -5.43
N ALA A 23 9.47 -16.56 -6.25
CA ALA A 23 9.62 -16.57 -7.70
C ALA A 23 10.50 -15.41 -8.19
N ALA A 24 10.26 -14.19 -7.69
CA ALA A 24 11.05 -13.02 -8.07
C ALA A 24 12.49 -13.09 -7.56
N HIS A 25 12.73 -13.63 -6.36
CA HIS A 25 14.08 -13.76 -5.84
C HIS A 25 14.89 -14.83 -6.55
N LEU A 26 14.31 -15.99 -6.81
CA LEU A 26 14.98 -17.07 -7.55
C LEU A 26 15.29 -16.67 -8.99
N SER A 27 14.45 -15.83 -9.61
CA SER A 27 14.64 -15.39 -10.98
C SER A 27 15.59 -14.18 -11.11
N PHE A 28 15.58 -13.26 -10.15
CA PHE A 28 16.20 -11.93 -10.29
C PHE A 28 16.96 -11.44 -9.06
N GLY A 29 17.06 -12.22 -8.00
CA GLY A 29 17.80 -11.83 -6.79
C GLY A 29 17.27 -10.56 -6.13
N ILE A 30 15.96 -10.34 -6.12
CA ILE A 30 15.35 -9.07 -5.65
C ILE A 30 15.54 -8.78 -4.16
N LEU A 31 15.86 -9.80 -3.36
CA LEU A 31 16.17 -9.60 -1.94
C LEU A 31 17.65 -9.30 -1.78
N GLU A 32 17.96 -8.29 -0.97
CA GLU A 32 19.33 -7.96 -0.62
C GLU A 32 19.98 -9.02 0.30
N GLY A 33 19.16 -9.79 1.01
CA GLY A 33 19.59 -10.92 1.83
C GLY A 33 18.45 -11.52 2.63
N TYR A 34 18.47 -12.84 2.84
CA TYR A 34 17.46 -13.55 3.61
C TYR A 34 17.41 -13.11 5.07
N SER A 35 18.57 -12.79 5.68
CA SER A 35 18.65 -12.31 7.06
C SER A 35 17.92 -10.97 7.26
N ARG A 36 18.01 -10.06 6.31
CA ARG A 36 17.38 -8.74 6.35
C ARG A 36 15.85 -8.88 6.28
N THR A 37 15.37 -9.66 5.31
CA THR A 37 13.94 -9.94 5.15
C THR A 37 13.39 -10.74 6.33
N GLY A 38 14.14 -11.74 6.81
CA GLY A 38 13.79 -12.52 7.99
C GLY A 38 13.67 -11.64 9.24
N LEU A 39 14.62 -10.71 9.44
CA LEU A 39 14.58 -9.74 10.54
C LEU A 39 13.37 -8.83 10.45
N ALA A 40 13.07 -8.28 9.26
CA ALA A 40 11.90 -7.43 9.05
C ALA A 40 10.59 -8.14 9.41
N ILE A 41 10.44 -9.40 8.99
CA ILE A 41 9.27 -10.23 9.32
C ILE A 41 9.22 -10.53 10.82
N ALA A 42 10.33 -10.93 11.41
CA ALA A 42 10.40 -11.28 12.84
C ALA A 42 10.04 -10.08 13.73
N VAL A 43 10.59 -8.91 13.44
CA VAL A 43 10.29 -7.66 14.17
C VAL A 43 8.82 -7.26 13.98
N ALA A 44 8.30 -7.33 12.76
CA ALA A 44 6.89 -7.03 12.51
C ALA A 44 5.94 -7.94 13.30
N ILE A 45 6.22 -9.25 13.32
CA ILE A 45 5.43 -10.23 14.08
C ILE A 45 5.56 -10.02 15.58
N ALA A 46 6.77 -9.81 16.10
CA ALA A 46 7.01 -9.59 17.52
C ALA A 46 6.32 -8.32 18.02
N ALA A 47 6.44 -7.21 17.25
CA ALA A 47 5.75 -5.96 17.56
C ALA A 47 4.21 -6.11 17.52
N GLU A 48 3.67 -6.84 16.55
CA GLU A 48 2.23 -7.10 16.46
C GLU A 48 1.72 -7.91 17.65
N LEU A 49 2.43 -8.97 18.04
CA LEU A 49 2.08 -9.80 19.20
C LEU A 49 2.10 -8.98 20.49
N LEU A 50 3.17 -8.22 20.70
CA LEU A 50 3.33 -7.38 21.88
C LEU A 50 2.26 -6.31 21.97
N LEU A 51 2.13 -5.48 20.94
CA LEU A 51 1.19 -4.35 20.94
C LEU A 51 -0.26 -4.83 20.92
N GLY A 52 -0.57 -5.91 20.21
CA GLY A 52 -1.89 -6.52 20.21
C GLY A 52 -2.28 -7.04 21.59
N ARG A 53 -1.34 -7.69 22.28
CA ARG A 53 -1.55 -8.18 23.67
C ARG A 53 -1.76 -7.01 24.64
N LEU A 54 -0.93 -5.98 24.53
CA LEU A 54 -1.02 -4.79 25.41
C LEU A 54 -2.31 -4.00 25.16
N THR A 55 -2.72 -3.83 23.90
CA THR A 55 -3.85 -2.98 23.54
C THR A 55 -5.21 -3.68 23.70
N TYR A 56 -5.29 -4.97 23.33
CA TYR A 56 -6.57 -5.70 23.24
C TYR A 56 -6.69 -6.87 24.23
N GLY A 57 -5.65 -7.16 25.03
CA GLY A 57 -5.63 -8.29 25.96
C GLY A 57 -5.59 -9.67 25.27
N ARG A 58 -5.50 -9.74 23.95
CA ARG A 58 -5.50 -10.97 23.12
C ARG A 58 -4.47 -10.90 22.01
N PHE A 59 -4.05 -12.06 21.52
CA PHE A 59 -3.13 -12.12 20.39
C PHE A 59 -3.88 -11.80 19.07
N PRO A 60 -3.36 -10.88 18.27
CA PRO A 60 -3.94 -10.52 16.98
C PRO A 60 -3.63 -11.56 15.91
N HIS A 61 -4.34 -11.48 14.78
CA HIS A 61 -4.04 -12.29 13.61
C HIS A 61 -2.79 -11.76 12.88
N LEU A 62 -1.79 -12.62 12.67
CA LEU A 62 -0.46 -12.22 12.22
C LEU A 62 -0.31 -11.95 10.71
N ALA A 63 -1.32 -12.27 9.89
CA ALA A 63 -1.24 -12.12 8.43
C ALA A 63 -0.83 -10.71 7.99
N SER A 64 -1.40 -9.68 8.62
CA SER A 64 -1.07 -8.28 8.29
C SER A 64 0.36 -7.90 8.70
N ALA A 65 0.84 -8.40 9.83
CA ALA A 65 2.22 -8.16 10.27
C ALA A 65 3.23 -8.86 9.34
N TYR A 66 2.92 -10.09 8.95
CA TYR A 66 3.73 -10.85 8.00
C TYR A 66 3.84 -10.12 6.64
N ILE A 67 2.72 -9.66 6.07
CA ILE A 67 2.72 -8.88 4.83
C ILE A 67 3.52 -7.60 4.99
N THR A 68 3.39 -6.89 6.12
CA THR A 68 4.17 -5.68 6.41
C THR A 68 5.66 -5.97 6.43
N GLY A 69 6.09 -7.02 7.14
CA GLY A 69 7.50 -7.42 7.22
C GLY A 69 8.09 -7.82 5.86
N ILE A 70 7.35 -8.58 5.03
CA ILE A 70 7.75 -8.88 3.65
C ILE A 70 7.87 -7.60 2.83
N SER A 71 6.90 -6.69 2.93
CA SER A 71 6.92 -5.44 2.17
C SER A 71 8.14 -4.60 2.51
N VAL A 72 8.48 -4.47 3.80
CA VAL A 72 9.70 -3.81 4.26
C VAL A 72 10.95 -4.52 3.72
N GLY A 73 11.02 -5.84 3.83
CA GLY A 73 12.15 -6.64 3.36
C GLY A 73 12.39 -6.55 1.84
N ILE A 74 11.31 -6.35 1.05
CA ILE A 74 11.42 -6.13 -0.40
C ILE A 74 11.82 -4.69 -0.72
N LEU A 75 11.26 -3.71 -0.01
CA LEU A 75 11.38 -2.29 -0.38
C LEU A 75 12.65 -1.66 0.15
N VAL A 76 12.97 -1.86 1.42
CA VAL A 76 14.10 -1.21 2.08
C VAL A 76 15.42 -1.72 1.53
N ARG A 77 16.34 -0.80 1.28
CA ARG A 77 17.73 -1.04 0.89
C ARG A 77 18.65 -0.27 1.82
N SER A 78 19.43 -1.02 2.59
CA SER A 78 20.39 -0.45 3.54
C SER A 78 21.51 -1.46 3.83
N PRO A 79 22.77 -1.02 3.98
CA PRO A 79 23.85 -1.88 4.46
C PRO A 79 23.62 -2.36 5.91
N PHE A 80 22.75 -1.67 6.65
CA PHE A 80 22.55 -1.90 8.08
C PHE A 80 21.29 -2.72 8.36
N LEU A 81 21.39 -3.72 9.24
CA LEU A 81 20.25 -4.54 9.67
C LEU A 81 19.20 -3.74 10.47
N TRP A 82 19.64 -2.73 11.23
CA TRP A 82 18.72 -1.91 12.04
C TRP A 82 17.65 -1.20 11.20
N ALA A 83 17.95 -0.84 9.95
CA ALA A 83 17.01 -0.19 9.05
C ALA A 83 15.77 -1.07 8.82
N TYR A 84 15.95 -2.36 8.55
CA TYR A 84 14.84 -3.29 8.35
C TYR A 84 14.01 -3.51 9.62
N ALA A 85 14.68 -3.53 10.77
CA ALA A 85 14.01 -3.64 12.07
C ALA A 85 13.21 -2.37 12.39
N LEU A 86 13.81 -1.19 12.18
CA LEU A 86 13.18 0.10 12.48
C LEU A 86 11.97 0.36 11.58
N ALA A 87 12.09 0.17 10.25
CA ALA A 87 10.97 0.31 9.32
C ALA A 87 9.80 -0.60 9.71
N SER A 88 10.08 -1.87 10.03
CA SER A 88 9.06 -2.83 10.48
C SER A 88 8.41 -2.41 11.80
N LEU A 89 9.21 -1.98 12.77
CA LEU A 89 8.71 -1.52 14.08
C LEU A 89 7.82 -0.29 13.91
N ILE A 90 8.29 0.75 13.20
CA ILE A 90 7.51 1.97 12.92
C ILE A 90 6.21 1.62 12.19
N SER A 91 6.26 0.73 11.19
CA SER A 91 5.10 0.25 10.45
C SER A 91 4.04 -0.34 11.38
N ILE A 92 4.44 -1.22 12.28
CA ILE A 92 3.49 -1.88 13.18
C ILE A 92 3.00 -0.92 14.28
N VAL A 93 3.89 -0.12 14.87
CA VAL A 93 3.51 0.90 15.87
C VAL A 93 2.46 1.86 15.32
N SER A 94 2.61 2.30 14.07
CA SER A 94 1.65 3.20 13.42
C SER A 94 0.22 2.65 13.40
N LYS A 95 0.04 1.34 13.29
CA LYS A 95 -1.26 0.66 13.33
C LYS A 95 -1.99 0.83 14.67
N TYR A 96 -1.25 0.98 15.75
CA TYR A 96 -1.79 1.09 17.11
C TYR A 96 -1.93 2.53 17.56
N VAL A 97 -1.00 3.38 17.20
CA VAL A 97 -0.93 4.79 17.64
C VAL A 97 -1.69 5.72 16.69
N LEU A 98 -1.51 5.55 15.36
CA LEU A 98 -2.06 6.47 14.37
C LEU A 98 -3.40 5.95 13.84
N ARG A 99 -4.44 6.08 14.70
CA ARG A 99 -5.78 5.61 14.39
C ARG A 99 -6.80 6.74 14.49
N TYR A 100 -7.77 6.70 13.62
CA TYR A 100 -8.91 7.58 13.65
C TYR A 100 -10.22 6.79 13.47
N LYS A 101 -11.18 6.94 14.36
CA LYS A 101 -12.46 6.20 14.37
C LYS A 101 -12.28 4.68 14.17
N GLY A 102 -11.27 4.09 14.82
CA GLY A 102 -10.99 2.66 14.76
C GLY A 102 -10.26 2.16 13.51
N ARG A 103 -9.97 3.04 12.53
CA ARG A 103 -9.22 2.72 11.29
C ARG A 103 -7.79 3.25 11.37
N HIS A 104 -6.88 2.59 10.67
CA HIS A 104 -5.53 3.12 10.47
C HIS A 104 -5.59 4.32 9.51
N LEU A 105 -4.80 5.37 9.80
CA LEU A 105 -4.70 6.54 8.93
C LEU A 105 -3.80 6.28 7.71
N TRP A 106 -2.78 5.46 7.87
CA TRP A 106 -1.83 5.09 6.81
C TRP A 106 -1.79 3.59 6.62
N ASN A 107 -1.46 3.16 5.40
CA ASN A 107 -0.97 1.82 5.19
C ASN A 107 0.32 1.63 6.00
N PRO A 108 0.42 0.58 6.85
CA PRO A 108 1.53 0.47 7.79
C PRO A 108 2.90 0.43 7.13
N SER A 109 3.07 -0.39 6.09
CA SER A 109 4.36 -0.51 5.40
C SER A 109 4.72 0.79 4.66
N ASN A 110 3.74 1.48 4.06
CA ASN A 110 3.98 2.78 3.44
C ASN A 110 4.42 3.81 4.48
N PHE A 111 3.77 3.83 5.65
CA PHE A 111 4.13 4.75 6.74
C PHE A 111 5.55 4.49 7.24
N GLY A 112 5.88 3.23 7.58
CA GLY A 112 7.19 2.89 8.12
C GLY A 112 8.33 3.19 7.15
N VAL A 113 8.15 2.82 5.89
CA VAL A 113 9.14 3.07 4.83
C VAL A 113 9.30 4.57 4.58
N SER A 114 8.21 5.34 4.46
CA SER A 114 8.28 6.79 4.26
C SER A 114 8.91 7.51 5.45
N ALA A 115 8.53 7.12 6.68
CA ALA A 115 9.10 7.69 7.90
C ALA A 115 10.61 7.44 7.98
N GLU A 116 11.08 6.24 7.65
CA GLU A 116 12.49 5.90 7.67
C GLU A 116 13.29 6.68 6.62
N LEU A 117 12.74 6.87 5.42
CA LEU A 117 13.37 7.72 4.41
C LEU A 117 13.54 9.16 4.87
N PHE A 118 12.64 9.69 5.72
CA PHE A 118 12.79 11.00 6.33
C PHE A 118 13.81 11.00 7.47
N LEU A 119 13.84 9.94 8.28
CA LEU A 119 14.70 9.87 9.47
C LEU A 119 16.16 9.53 9.12
N ALA A 120 16.39 8.73 8.09
CA ALA A 120 17.70 8.20 7.75
C ALA A 120 18.00 8.26 6.24
N PRO A 121 17.83 9.41 5.56
CA PRO A 121 17.95 9.51 4.11
C PRO A 121 19.35 9.18 3.56
N ALA A 122 20.38 9.31 4.39
CA ALA A 122 21.75 8.99 4.00
C ALA A 122 22.08 7.50 4.03
N THR A 123 21.28 6.68 4.73
CA THR A 123 21.59 5.26 4.97
C THR A 123 20.52 4.31 4.45
N VAL A 124 19.36 4.84 4.08
CA VAL A 124 18.23 4.07 3.60
C VAL A 124 17.77 4.57 2.24
N SER A 125 17.55 3.63 1.35
CA SER A 125 16.94 3.85 0.04
C SER A 125 15.88 2.79 -0.21
N LEU A 126 15.13 2.91 -1.31
CA LEU A 126 14.17 1.90 -1.72
C LEU A 126 14.63 1.16 -2.96
N LEU A 127 14.11 -0.05 -3.11
CA LEU A 127 14.28 -0.86 -4.30
C LEU A 127 13.84 -0.08 -5.54
N SER A 128 14.78 0.23 -6.42
CA SER A 128 14.55 0.97 -7.67
C SER A 128 14.77 0.12 -8.92
N ILE A 129 14.90 -1.20 -8.76
CA ILE A 129 15.11 -2.12 -9.89
C ILE A 129 13.89 -2.06 -10.82
N GLN A 130 14.18 -1.93 -12.11
CA GLN A 130 13.22 -2.09 -13.19
C GLN A 130 13.54 -3.39 -13.91
N TRP A 131 12.52 -4.10 -14.44
CA TRP A 131 12.75 -5.36 -15.14
C TRP A 131 13.46 -5.21 -16.49
N GLY A 132 13.67 -3.97 -16.94
CA GLY A 132 14.30 -3.67 -18.22
C GLY A 132 13.54 -4.32 -19.37
N ASN A 133 14.26 -5.09 -20.20
CA ASN A 133 13.68 -5.79 -21.34
C ASN A 133 13.04 -7.14 -20.98
N THR A 134 13.10 -7.56 -19.72
CA THR A 134 12.59 -8.86 -19.28
C THR A 134 11.17 -8.71 -18.72
N LEU A 135 10.16 -8.75 -19.59
CA LEU A 135 8.76 -8.55 -19.20
C LEU A 135 8.16 -9.73 -18.43
N TRP A 136 8.71 -10.93 -18.60
CA TRP A 136 8.13 -12.15 -18.03
C TRP A 136 7.86 -12.10 -16.52
N PRO A 137 8.78 -11.69 -15.66
CA PRO A 137 8.51 -11.61 -14.21
C PRO A 137 7.42 -10.60 -13.88
N MET A 138 7.40 -9.48 -14.60
CA MET A 138 6.37 -8.47 -14.45
C MET A 138 4.98 -9.05 -14.73
N VAL A 139 4.82 -9.80 -15.83
CA VAL A 139 3.55 -10.43 -16.20
C VAL A 139 3.08 -11.40 -15.10
N VAL A 140 3.97 -12.24 -14.58
CA VAL A 140 3.64 -13.18 -13.49
C VAL A 140 3.15 -12.43 -12.25
N ILE A 141 3.86 -11.38 -11.83
CA ILE A 141 3.48 -10.60 -10.65
C ILE A 141 2.17 -9.85 -10.89
N TRP A 142 1.97 -9.30 -12.09
CA TRP A 142 0.71 -8.63 -12.46
C TRP A 142 -0.49 -9.57 -12.43
N VAL A 143 -0.36 -10.79 -12.96
CA VAL A 143 -1.42 -11.79 -12.93
C VAL A 143 -1.75 -12.19 -11.50
N LEU A 144 -0.75 -12.55 -10.69
CA LEU A 144 -0.96 -12.92 -9.29
C LEU A 144 -1.50 -11.77 -8.45
N GLY A 145 -0.95 -10.58 -8.61
CA GLY A 145 -1.42 -9.36 -7.94
C GLY A 145 -2.87 -9.02 -8.33
N ALA A 146 -3.21 -9.10 -9.63
CA ALA A 146 -4.57 -8.87 -10.11
C ALA A 146 -5.57 -9.88 -9.51
N VAL A 147 -5.20 -11.15 -9.40
CA VAL A 147 -6.02 -12.18 -8.73
C VAL A 147 -6.27 -11.81 -7.26
N ILE A 148 -5.25 -11.33 -6.54
CA ILE A 148 -5.38 -10.92 -5.14
C ILE A 148 -6.38 -9.75 -5.01
N VAL A 149 -6.16 -8.67 -5.75
CA VAL A 149 -7.01 -7.46 -5.65
C VAL A 149 -8.42 -7.70 -6.19
N TRP A 150 -8.59 -8.59 -7.16
CA TRP A 150 -9.90 -9.04 -7.63
C TRP A 150 -10.67 -9.79 -6.54
N ARG A 151 -10.01 -10.74 -5.85
CA ARG A 151 -10.60 -11.50 -4.73
C ARG A 151 -11.02 -10.58 -3.57
N VAL A 152 -10.25 -9.53 -3.32
CA VAL A 152 -10.57 -8.50 -2.29
C VAL A 152 -11.60 -7.48 -2.80
N GLY A 153 -11.99 -7.52 -4.07
CA GLY A 153 -12.94 -6.56 -4.68
C GLY A 153 -12.35 -5.17 -4.90
N ARG A 154 -11.02 -5.06 -5.08
CA ARG A 154 -10.29 -3.79 -5.18
C ARG A 154 -9.61 -3.57 -6.54
N LEU A 155 -9.91 -4.39 -7.54
CA LEU A 155 -9.29 -4.29 -8.87
C LEU A 155 -9.48 -2.91 -9.50
N HIS A 156 -10.62 -2.26 -9.28
CA HIS A 156 -10.90 -0.91 -9.79
C HIS A 156 -9.91 0.14 -9.25
N ILE A 157 -9.40 -0.01 -8.03
CA ILE A 157 -8.39 0.89 -7.44
C ILE A 157 -7.07 0.76 -8.20
N SER A 158 -6.56 -0.48 -8.33
CA SER A 158 -5.33 -0.75 -9.08
C SER A 158 -5.44 -0.30 -10.54
N ALA A 159 -6.57 -0.60 -11.21
CA ALA A 159 -6.81 -0.19 -12.59
C ALA A 159 -6.83 1.34 -12.74
N THR A 160 -7.51 2.05 -11.83
CA THR A 160 -7.54 3.52 -11.84
C THR A 160 -6.14 4.10 -11.62
N TYR A 161 -5.36 3.54 -10.68
CA TYR A 161 -4.00 4.03 -10.46
C TYR A 161 -3.13 3.86 -11.72
N VAL A 162 -3.15 2.66 -12.33
CA VAL A 162 -2.39 2.39 -13.55
C VAL A 162 -2.81 3.32 -14.69
N ALA A 163 -4.11 3.46 -14.93
CA ALA A 163 -4.62 4.36 -15.97
C ALA A 163 -4.21 5.83 -15.71
N SER A 164 -4.32 6.30 -14.47
CA SER A 164 -3.91 7.65 -14.07
C SER A 164 -2.40 7.85 -14.21
N PHE A 165 -1.60 6.86 -13.81
CA PHE A 165 -0.15 6.90 -13.95
C PHE A 165 0.26 7.00 -15.45
N LEU A 166 -0.38 6.21 -16.32
CA LEU A 166 -0.13 6.28 -17.77
C LEU A 166 -0.54 7.63 -18.35
N LEU A 167 -1.69 8.15 -17.96
CA LEU A 167 -2.14 9.50 -18.36
C LEU A 167 -1.11 10.56 -17.93
N PHE A 168 -0.71 10.55 -16.68
CA PHE A 168 0.25 11.53 -16.15
C PHE A 168 1.69 11.30 -16.66
N SER A 169 2.02 10.11 -17.14
CA SER A 169 3.29 9.86 -17.82
C SER A 169 3.39 10.62 -19.16
N VAL A 170 2.25 10.77 -19.87
CA VAL A 170 2.19 11.62 -21.09
C VAL A 170 2.46 13.07 -20.73
N VAL A 171 1.81 13.58 -19.66
CA VAL A 171 2.03 14.96 -19.18
C VAL A 171 3.50 15.17 -18.79
N ARG A 172 4.10 14.24 -18.04
CA ARG A 172 5.52 14.33 -17.65
C ARG A 172 6.44 14.34 -18.87
N SER A 173 6.20 13.44 -19.83
CA SER A 173 6.95 13.40 -21.09
C SER A 173 6.89 14.74 -21.84
N ALA A 174 5.71 15.33 -21.92
CA ALA A 174 5.51 16.62 -22.59
C ALA A 174 6.22 17.79 -21.85
N VAL A 175 6.20 17.78 -20.52
CA VAL A 175 6.82 18.84 -19.69
C VAL A 175 8.35 18.72 -19.66
N THR A 176 8.88 17.49 -19.53
CA THR A 176 10.32 17.26 -19.34
C THR A 176 11.07 17.08 -20.67
N GLY A 177 10.37 16.84 -21.79
CA GLY A 177 10.99 16.48 -23.06
C GLY A 177 11.54 15.05 -23.12
N ASN A 178 11.41 14.26 -22.06
CA ASN A 178 11.90 12.89 -22.02
C ASN A 178 10.97 11.97 -22.83
N PRO A 179 11.50 10.88 -23.45
CA PRO A 179 10.68 9.89 -24.14
C PRO A 179 9.58 9.34 -23.23
N TRP A 180 8.38 9.18 -23.75
CA TRP A 180 7.25 8.65 -22.98
C TRP A 180 7.53 7.30 -22.32
N LEU A 181 8.22 6.40 -23.02
CA LEU A 181 8.62 5.09 -22.49
C LEU A 181 9.49 5.22 -21.23
N ALA A 182 10.38 6.23 -21.16
CA ALA A 182 11.17 6.50 -19.95
C ALA A 182 10.27 6.94 -18.79
N SER A 183 9.24 7.73 -19.07
CA SER A 183 8.26 8.16 -18.06
C SER A 183 7.36 7.01 -17.57
N VAL A 184 7.13 5.97 -18.37
CA VAL A 184 6.34 4.77 -18.02
C VAL A 184 7.20 3.70 -17.33
N ALA A 185 8.48 3.58 -17.67
CA ALA A 185 9.36 2.51 -17.22
C ALA A 185 9.30 2.20 -15.71
N PRO A 186 9.16 3.17 -14.78
CA PRO A 186 9.10 2.88 -13.35
C PRO A 186 8.00 1.91 -12.95
N ILE A 187 6.85 1.88 -13.62
CA ILE A 187 5.71 1.02 -13.28
C ILE A 187 6.04 -0.47 -13.46
N THR A 188 7.06 -0.78 -14.24
CA THR A 188 7.49 -2.16 -14.50
C THR A 188 8.28 -2.76 -13.32
N GLY A 189 8.77 -1.94 -12.40
CA GLY A 189 9.58 -2.40 -11.28
C GLY A 189 8.76 -3.04 -10.15
N PRO A 190 9.37 -3.97 -9.38
CA PRO A 190 8.69 -4.68 -8.29
C PRO A 190 8.21 -3.74 -7.18
N MET A 191 8.87 -2.61 -6.97
CA MET A 191 8.45 -1.56 -6.04
C MET A 191 7.05 -1.04 -6.39
N TYR A 192 6.81 -0.69 -7.66
CA TYR A 192 5.52 -0.23 -8.12
C TYR A 192 4.45 -1.31 -8.09
N GLN A 193 4.81 -2.54 -8.42
CA GLN A 193 3.89 -3.66 -8.38
C GLN A 193 3.40 -3.93 -6.95
N LEU A 194 4.31 -3.86 -5.97
CA LEU A 194 3.96 -3.97 -4.56
C LEU A 194 3.07 -2.79 -4.12
N PHE A 195 3.38 -1.59 -4.55
CA PHE A 195 2.57 -0.40 -4.28
C PHE A 195 1.15 -0.53 -4.84
N ILE A 196 1.01 -0.91 -6.12
CA ILE A 196 -0.26 -1.04 -6.83
C ILE A 196 -1.17 -2.12 -6.22
N PHE A 197 -0.60 -3.27 -5.82
CA PHE A 197 -1.40 -4.40 -5.38
C PHE A 197 -1.61 -4.50 -3.88
N PHE A 198 -0.74 -3.89 -3.06
CA PHE A 198 -0.78 -4.09 -1.60
C PHE A 198 -0.87 -2.80 -0.79
N MET A 199 -0.44 -1.65 -1.31
CA MET A 199 -0.45 -0.41 -0.54
C MET A 199 -1.64 0.47 -0.86
N VAL A 200 -1.83 0.84 -2.13
CA VAL A 200 -2.94 1.73 -2.53
C VAL A 200 -4.30 1.06 -2.39
N THR A 201 -4.34 -0.28 -2.41
CA THR A 201 -5.56 -1.09 -2.29
C THR A 201 -5.91 -1.50 -0.85
N ASP A 202 -5.14 -1.09 0.16
CA ASP A 202 -5.37 -1.50 1.55
C ASP A 202 -6.80 -1.13 2.01
N PRO A 203 -7.64 -2.14 2.36
CA PRO A 203 -9.05 -1.89 2.72
C PRO A 203 -9.23 -1.02 3.96
N LYS A 204 -8.25 -1.00 4.87
CA LYS A 204 -8.35 -0.27 6.13
C LYS A 204 -8.05 1.21 5.99
N THR A 205 -7.27 1.57 4.97
CA THR A 205 -6.80 2.95 4.75
C THR A 205 -7.44 3.61 3.53
N THR A 206 -8.28 2.89 2.79
CA THR A 206 -9.02 3.41 1.63
C THR A 206 -10.41 3.89 2.04
N VAL A 207 -10.89 5.00 1.49
CA VAL A 207 -12.26 5.53 1.71
C VAL A 207 -13.34 4.50 1.32
N GLY A 208 -14.54 4.60 1.91
CA GLY A 208 -15.62 3.62 1.75
C GLY A 208 -16.27 3.63 0.36
N PRO A 209 -16.82 4.78 -0.11
CA PRO A 209 -17.56 4.85 -1.37
C PRO A 209 -16.66 4.59 -2.59
N ARG A 210 -17.12 3.76 -3.54
CA ARG A 210 -16.34 3.40 -4.74
C ARG A 210 -15.91 4.61 -5.57
N TRP A 211 -16.80 5.56 -5.81
CA TRP A 211 -16.46 6.78 -6.54
C TRP A 211 -15.35 7.58 -5.85
N ALA A 212 -15.42 7.69 -4.51
CA ALA A 212 -14.40 8.37 -3.72
C ALA A 212 -13.06 7.64 -3.79
N GLN A 213 -13.06 6.30 -3.85
CA GLN A 213 -11.84 5.52 -4.06
C GLN A 213 -11.17 5.87 -5.38
N LEU A 214 -11.93 5.99 -6.47
CA LEU A 214 -11.41 6.37 -7.78
C LEU A 214 -10.80 7.78 -7.74
N VAL A 215 -11.50 8.74 -7.14
CA VAL A 215 -11.03 10.12 -7.01
C VAL A 215 -9.75 10.20 -6.17
N VAL A 216 -9.72 9.54 -5.01
CA VAL A 216 -8.54 9.54 -4.13
C VAL A 216 -7.33 8.95 -4.84
N VAL A 217 -7.51 7.83 -5.54
CA VAL A 217 -6.41 7.17 -6.26
C VAL A 217 -5.92 8.01 -7.44
N PHE A 218 -6.83 8.68 -8.14
CA PHE A 218 -6.46 9.67 -9.17
C PHE A 218 -5.63 10.81 -8.58
N ILE A 219 -6.03 11.34 -7.40
CA ILE A 219 -5.29 12.38 -6.69
C ILE A 219 -3.92 11.86 -6.25
N VAL A 220 -3.80 10.61 -5.76
CA VAL A 220 -2.50 10.01 -5.43
C VAL A 220 -1.58 10.01 -6.65
N ALA A 221 -2.07 9.56 -7.81
CA ALA A 221 -1.28 9.55 -9.04
C ALA A 221 -0.93 10.97 -9.54
N PHE A 222 -1.83 11.93 -9.32
CA PHE A 222 -1.59 13.34 -9.65
C PHE A 222 -0.49 13.94 -8.76
N VAL A 223 -0.58 13.75 -7.44
CA VAL A 223 0.46 14.21 -6.49
C VAL A 223 1.79 13.53 -6.78
N GLU A 224 1.78 12.24 -7.12
CA GLU A 224 2.99 11.54 -7.57
C GLU A 224 3.59 12.20 -8.80
N MET A 225 2.78 12.56 -9.79
CA MET A 225 3.25 13.28 -10.97
C MET A 225 3.96 14.58 -10.60
N LEU A 226 3.36 15.37 -9.70
CA LEU A 226 3.97 16.64 -9.24
C LEU A 226 5.29 16.40 -8.51
N LEU A 227 5.33 15.41 -7.62
CA LEU A 227 6.57 15.04 -6.92
C LEU A 227 7.66 14.57 -7.88
N ARG A 228 7.30 13.85 -8.94
CA ARG A 228 8.25 13.43 -9.98
C ARG A 228 8.76 14.59 -10.83
N LEU A 229 7.93 15.58 -11.13
CA LEU A 229 8.36 16.80 -11.79
C LEU A 229 9.29 17.63 -10.89
N ALA A 230 9.16 17.49 -9.56
CA ALA A 230 10.10 18.05 -8.57
C ALA A 230 11.29 17.12 -8.26
N GLU A 231 11.53 16.10 -9.11
CA GLU A 231 12.66 15.15 -9.02
C GLU A 231 12.68 14.30 -7.73
N VAL A 232 11.54 14.14 -7.05
CA VAL A 232 11.45 13.30 -5.86
C VAL A 232 11.47 11.83 -6.24
N VAL A 233 12.51 11.11 -5.82
CA VAL A 233 12.77 9.72 -6.24
C VAL A 233 11.68 8.74 -5.81
N TYR A 234 11.18 8.85 -4.57
CA TYR A 234 10.21 7.93 -3.99
C TYR A 234 8.78 8.48 -4.01
N ALA A 235 8.46 9.21 -5.07
CA ALA A 235 7.20 9.93 -5.26
C ALA A 235 5.92 9.15 -4.94
N PRO A 236 5.70 7.87 -5.35
CA PRO A 236 4.45 7.16 -5.06
C PRO A 236 4.22 6.95 -3.56
N PHE A 237 5.29 6.67 -2.79
CA PHE A 237 5.17 6.47 -1.34
C PHE A 237 4.80 7.76 -0.63
N TYR A 238 5.44 8.86 -0.99
CA TYR A 238 5.12 10.18 -0.43
C TYR A 238 3.75 10.68 -0.87
N ALA A 239 3.33 10.42 -2.11
CA ALA A 239 1.99 10.77 -2.57
C ALA A 239 0.90 10.05 -1.75
N LEU A 240 1.04 8.75 -1.54
CA LEU A 240 0.11 7.99 -0.70
C LEU A 240 0.19 8.41 0.78
N PHE A 241 1.40 8.71 1.27
CA PHE A 241 1.63 9.20 2.64
C PHE A 241 0.87 10.51 2.90
N LEU A 242 0.84 11.42 1.94
CA LEU A 242 0.16 12.71 2.05
C LEU A 242 -1.35 12.59 1.83
N VAL A 243 -1.77 11.95 0.75
CA VAL A 243 -3.16 11.91 0.31
C VAL A 243 -4.03 10.96 1.14
N GLY A 244 -3.46 9.81 1.55
CA GLY A 244 -4.20 8.77 2.28
C GLY A 244 -4.93 9.29 3.51
N PRO A 245 -4.23 9.84 4.53
CA PRO A 245 -4.87 10.31 5.76
C PRO A 245 -5.80 11.50 5.53
N VAL A 246 -5.45 12.41 4.60
CA VAL A 246 -6.31 13.56 4.27
C VAL A 246 -7.65 13.08 3.71
N SER A 247 -7.65 12.08 2.85
CA SER A 247 -8.87 11.53 2.26
C SER A 247 -9.78 10.87 3.31
N LEU A 248 -9.21 10.13 4.26
CA LEU A 248 -9.95 9.53 5.37
C LEU A 248 -10.50 10.59 6.32
N PHE A 249 -9.75 11.65 6.58
CA PHE A 249 -10.22 12.76 7.40
C PHE A 249 -11.40 13.47 6.75
N ILE A 250 -11.31 13.80 5.45
CA ILE A 250 -12.41 14.41 4.67
C ILE A 250 -13.65 13.49 4.69
N GLU A 251 -13.50 12.19 4.44
CA GLU A 251 -14.59 11.22 4.51
C GLU A 251 -15.29 11.30 5.86
N SER A 252 -14.54 11.39 6.95
CA SER A 252 -15.07 11.42 8.29
C SER A 252 -15.84 12.71 8.62
N LEU A 253 -15.39 13.86 8.05
CA LEU A 253 -16.09 15.14 8.19
C LEU A 253 -17.40 15.14 7.42
N LEU A 254 -17.41 14.58 6.21
CA LEU A 254 -18.61 14.47 5.37
C LEU A 254 -19.65 13.53 6.01
N ALA A 255 -19.22 12.43 6.62
CA ALA A 255 -20.08 11.50 7.34
C ALA A 255 -20.66 12.08 8.65
N ALA A 256 -20.00 13.09 9.23
CA ALA A 256 -20.45 13.74 10.47
C ALA A 256 -21.51 14.82 10.24
N LYS A 257 -21.76 15.26 8.99
CA LYS A 257 -22.85 16.21 8.70
C LYS A 257 -24.19 15.53 8.92
N PRO A 258 -25.07 16.08 9.83
CA PRO A 258 -26.39 15.50 10.04
C PRO A 258 -27.16 15.54 8.71
N GLN A 259 -27.75 14.41 8.30
CA GLN A 259 -28.79 14.43 7.28
C GLN A 259 -29.86 15.42 7.77
N ARG A 260 -29.99 16.57 7.11
CA ARG A 260 -31.14 17.46 7.32
C ARG A 260 -32.36 16.58 7.06
N SER A 261 -33.08 16.27 8.14
CA SER A 261 -34.37 15.58 8.07
C SER A 261 -35.26 16.41 7.14
N SER A 262 -35.58 15.86 6.00
CA SER A 262 -36.70 16.32 5.18
C SER A 262 -37.99 15.87 5.85
N SER A 263 -38.27 16.38 7.03
CA SER A 263 -39.60 16.38 7.61
C SER A 263 -40.34 17.60 7.03
N ALA A 264 -40.65 17.53 5.74
CA ALA A 264 -41.69 18.38 5.18
C ALA A 264 -43.04 17.76 5.56
N SER A 265 -43.64 18.38 6.56
CA SER A 265 -45.07 18.54 6.79
C SER A 265 -45.99 17.86 5.75
N THR A 266 -46.60 16.74 6.14
CA THR A 266 -47.95 16.41 5.74
C THR A 266 -48.88 16.81 6.88
N SER A 267 -49.39 18.04 6.81
CA SER A 267 -50.56 18.48 7.56
C SER A 267 -51.77 17.70 7.03
N PRO A 268 -52.55 17.00 7.83
CA PRO A 268 -53.85 16.50 7.39
C PRO A 268 -54.83 17.67 7.32
N ALA A 269 -55.34 17.93 6.13
CA ALA A 269 -56.53 18.77 5.98
C ALA A 269 -57.73 18.06 6.63
N VAL A 270 -58.30 18.71 7.62
CA VAL A 270 -59.57 18.38 8.23
C VAL A 270 -60.63 18.97 7.34
N ALA A 271 -61.57 18.13 6.88
CA ALA A 271 -62.89 18.52 6.45
C ALA A 271 -63.88 17.40 6.87
#